data_1a0577980898ed1ff53eab7f88c37c90
#
_entry.id   1a0577980898ed1ff53eab7f88c37c90
#
_cell.length_a   1.000
_cell.length_b   1.000
_cell.length_c   1.000
_cell.angle_alpha   90.00
_cell.angle_beta   90.00
_cell.angle_gamma   90.00
#
_symmetry.space_group_name_H-M   'P 1'
#
loop_
_entity.id
_entity.type
_entity.pdbx_description
1 polymer ?
#
loop_
_entity_poly.entity_id
_entity_poly.type
_entity_poly.pdbx_seq_one_letter_code
_entity_poly.pdbx_strand_id
1 'polypeptide(L)'
;YVKNPYLRATFTKMLRFLVPATEENRTSGHGSERLSAVFHTHPLARRHLAPRVMQFFVDIEFTEGAGGSGYEKYEFRHEMAQILEYLWAQPEYHATMLDYARDAPRFVRFVNMLINDSIYAMDEALSKLRDIQDTQKAMADEAAWARLPNRQRQQQQQQLSQNENTARYFMQFTNEVLHMLSYLSAEKDVAVVFMLPELAGRVASMLNYFLGQLVGPKSTGLKVKEPEKFFHVPEGMNAADY
;
A
#
# COMPACT_ATOMS: atom_id res chain seq x y z
N TYR A 1 -1.23 -3.77 -26.97
CA TYR A 1 -2.31 -2.77 -26.88
C TYR A 1 -3.56 -3.30 -26.18
N VAL A 2 -3.41 -3.81 -24.98
CA VAL A 2 -4.52 -4.31 -24.17
C VAL A 2 -5.29 -3.12 -23.61
N LYS A 3 -6.51 -2.90 -24.11
CA LYS A 3 -7.37 -1.80 -23.66
C LYS A 3 -8.22 -2.22 -22.44
N ASN A 4 -8.53 -3.53 -22.32
CA ASN A 4 -9.34 -4.03 -21.22
C ASN A 4 -8.58 -3.91 -19.88
N PRO A 5 -9.12 -3.15 -18.90
CA PRO A 5 -8.45 -2.90 -17.64
C PRO A 5 -8.30 -4.17 -16.78
N TYR A 6 -9.24 -5.10 -16.83
CA TYR A 6 -9.14 -6.38 -16.12
C TYR A 6 -8.02 -7.26 -16.64
N LEU A 7 -7.81 -7.30 -17.96
CA LEU A 7 -6.65 -8.00 -18.53
C LEU A 7 -5.33 -7.29 -18.14
N ARG A 8 -5.31 -5.96 -18.13
CA ARG A 8 -4.14 -5.20 -17.65
C ARG A 8 -3.83 -5.53 -16.19
N ALA A 9 -4.87 -5.59 -15.34
CA ALA A 9 -4.75 -5.97 -13.94
C ALA A 9 -4.23 -7.41 -13.76
N THR A 10 -4.74 -8.36 -14.55
CA THR A 10 -4.24 -9.74 -14.56
C THR A 10 -2.76 -9.81 -14.97
N PHE A 11 -2.34 -9.02 -15.95
CA PHE A 11 -0.92 -8.92 -16.33
C PHE A 11 -0.07 -8.34 -15.19
N THR A 12 -0.60 -7.42 -14.39
CA THR A 12 0.11 -6.88 -13.23
C THR A 12 0.38 -7.99 -12.21
N LYS A 13 -0.62 -8.82 -11.89
CA LYS A 13 -0.43 -10.00 -11.01
C LYS A 13 0.62 -10.95 -11.58
N MET A 14 0.59 -11.23 -12.89
CA MET A 14 1.60 -12.06 -13.53
C MET A 14 3.00 -11.44 -13.44
N LEU A 15 3.15 -10.14 -13.69
CA LEU A 15 4.43 -9.44 -13.55
C LEU A 15 4.96 -9.50 -12.14
N ARG A 16 4.08 -9.41 -11.13
CA ARG A 16 4.47 -9.54 -9.73
C ARG A 16 5.13 -10.88 -9.43
N PHE A 17 4.64 -11.98 -10.02
CA PHE A 17 5.28 -13.30 -9.89
C PHE A 17 6.69 -13.37 -10.49
N LEU A 18 7.02 -12.46 -11.40
CA LEU A 18 8.37 -12.40 -12.01
C LEU A 18 9.36 -11.58 -11.17
N VAL A 19 8.87 -10.78 -10.22
CA VAL A 19 9.72 -9.99 -9.31
C VAL A 19 10.39 -10.92 -8.31
N PRO A 20 11.73 -10.89 -8.16
CA PRO A 20 12.43 -11.72 -7.20
C PRO A 20 11.99 -11.44 -5.76
N ALA A 21 12.07 -12.45 -4.91
CA ALA A 21 11.96 -12.24 -3.47
C ALA A 21 13.20 -11.49 -2.98
N THR A 22 13.00 -10.35 -2.33
CA THR A 22 14.07 -9.66 -1.58
C THR A 22 14.06 -10.15 -0.13
N GLU A 23 15.14 -9.88 0.62
CA GLU A 23 15.19 -10.22 2.06
C GLU A 23 14.05 -9.54 2.84
N GLU A 24 13.73 -8.30 2.49
CA GLU A 24 12.62 -7.53 3.06
C GLU A 24 11.25 -8.03 2.60
N ASN A 25 11.18 -8.72 1.45
CA ASN A 25 9.96 -9.11 0.75
C ASN A 25 9.80 -10.65 0.69
N ARG A 26 10.40 -11.39 1.62
CA ARG A 26 10.44 -12.88 1.64
C ARG A 26 9.07 -13.56 1.56
N THR A 27 8.01 -12.86 1.94
CA THR A 27 6.65 -13.43 1.93
C THR A 27 5.93 -13.30 0.59
N SER A 28 6.39 -12.45 -0.32
CA SER A 28 5.64 -12.11 -1.53
C SER A 28 6.38 -12.28 -2.86
N GLY A 29 7.70 -12.50 -2.84
CA GLY A 29 8.47 -12.76 -4.06
C GLY A 29 8.44 -14.23 -4.47
N HIS A 30 7.92 -14.54 -5.67
CA HIS A 30 7.88 -15.88 -6.22
C HIS A 30 8.87 -16.07 -7.40
N GLY A 31 9.46 -14.95 -7.87
CA GLY A 31 10.34 -14.95 -9.02
C GLY A 31 11.71 -15.57 -8.73
N SER A 32 12.12 -16.54 -9.55
CA SER A 32 13.53 -16.94 -9.59
C SER A 32 14.34 -15.91 -10.37
N GLU A 33 15.67 -15.86 -10.15
CA GLU A 33 16.58 -15.01 -10.94
C GLU A 33 16.42 -15.20 -12.45
N ARG A 34 16.07 -16.43 -12.89
CA ARG A 34 15.79 -16.73 -14.29
C ARG A 34 14.57 -16.01 -14.83
N LEU A 35 13.49 -15.92 -14.05
CA LEU A 35 12.26 -15.25 -14.45
C LEU A 35 12.44 -13.72 -14.46
N SER A 36 13.17 -13.19 -13.50
CA SER A 36 13.49 -11.76 -13.45
C SER A 36 14.39 -11.29 -14.59
N ALA A 37 15.14 -12.22 -15.23
CA ALA A 37 15.94 -11.89 -16.41
C ALA A 37 15.12 -11.24 -17.55
N VAL A 38 13.82 -11.51 -17.64
CA VAL A 38 12.92 -10.86 -18.62
C VAL A 38 12.93 -9.34 -18.46
N PHE A 39 12.95 -8.84 -17.22
CA PHE A 39 13.02 -7.41 -16.95
C PHE A 39 14.33 -6.79 -17.49
N HIS A 40 15.45 -7.50 -17.40
CA HIS A 40 16.77 -6.98 -17.78
C HIS A 40 17.11 -7.17 -19.26
N THR A 41 16.52 -8.17 -19.92
CA THR A 41 16.93 -8.54 -21.28
C THR A 41 15.99 -8.01 -22.37
N HIS A 42 14.72 -7.77 -22.07
CA HIS A 42 13.74 -7.38 -23.08
C HIS A 42 13.74 -5.87 -23.34
N PRO A 43 14.11 -5.38 -24.55
CA PRO A 43 14.27 -3.95 -24.81
C PRO A 43 13.00 -3.12 -24.59
N LEU A 44 11.82 -3.66 -24.95
CA LEU A 44 10.54 -2.96 -24.74
C LEU A 44 10.14 -2.92 -23.26
N ALA A 45 10.49 -3.94 -22.46
CA ALA A 45 10.28 -3.90 -21.02
C ALA A 45 11.12 -2.77 -20.41
N ARG A 46 12.42 -2.75 -20.66
CA ARG A 46 13.34 -1.71 -20.15
C ARG A 46 12.87 -0.29 -20.48
N ARG A 47 12.33 -0.08 -21.67
CA ARG A 47 11.90 1.25 -22.14
C ARG A 47 10.51 1.65 -21.64
N HIS A 48 9.58 0.72 -21.49
CA HIS A 48 8.17 1.07 -21.37
C HIS A 48 7.49 0.54 -20.10
N LEU A 49 8.05 -0.47 -19.43
CA LEU A 49 7.32 -1.15 -18.35
C LEU A 49 7.01 -0.20 -17.20
N ALA A 50 8.02 0.42 -16.59
CA ALA A 50 7.82 1.29 -15.43
C ALA A 50 6.87 2.47 -15.72
N PRO A 51 7.06 3.26 -16.80
CA PRO A 51 6.12 4.32 -17.17
C PRO A 51 4.68 3.84 -17.39
N ARG A 52 4.51 2.61 -17.90
CA ARG A 52 3.17 2.05 -18.14
C ARG A 52 2.52 1.51 -16.87
N VAL A 53 3.29 0.99 -15.93
CA VAL A 53 2.79 0.61 -14.61
C VAL A 53 2.36 1.86 -13.84
N MET A 54 3.17 2.92 -13.83
CA MET A 54 2.82 4.21 -13.22
C MET A 54 1.53 4.80 -13.83
N GLN A 55 1.41 4.77 -15.17
CA GLN A 55 0.19 5.22 -15.84
C GLN A 55 -1.01 4.35 -15.48
N PHE A 56 -0.85 3.04 -15.40
CA PHE A 56 -1.95 2.13 -15.06
C PHE A 56 -2.37 2.28 -13.61
N PHE A 57 -1.46 2.61 -12.71
CA PHE A 57 -1.77 2.92 -11.31
C PHE A 57 -2.82 4.06 -11.21
N VAL A 58 -2.74 5.04 -12.09
CA VAL A 58 -3.72 6.13 -12.19
C VAL A 58 -4.99 5.65 -12.91
N ASP A 59 -4.84 5.00 -14.06
CA ASP A 59 -5.95 4.65 -14.94
C ASP A 59 -6.96 3.69 -14.29
N ILE A 60 -6.50 2.82 -13.36
CA ILE A 60 -7.36 1.83 -12.71
C ILE A 60 -8.46 2.46 -11.86
N GLU A 61 -8.31 3.72 -11.43
CA GLU A 61 -9.35 4.47 -10.71
C GLU A 61 -10.64 4.59 -11.52
N PHE A 62 -10.52 4.67 -12.85
CA PHE A 62 -11.64 4.91 -13.76
C PHE A 62 -12.28 3.63 -14.30
N THR A 63 -11.95 2.48 -13.72
CA THR A 63 -12.47 1.18 -14.16
C THR A 63 -13.67 0.70 -13.35
N GLU A 64 -14.22 1.55 -12.49
CA GLU A 64 -15.43 1.26 -11.71
C GLU A 64 -16.63 1.06 -12.63
N GLY A 65 -17.12 -0.17 -12.72
CA GLY A 65 -18.31 -0.38 -13.53
C GLY A 65 -18.78 -1.79 -13.81
N ALA A 66 -18.39 -2.82 -13.09
CA ALA A 66 -19.04 -4.13 -13.22
C ALA A 66 -18.87 -4.99 -11.96
N GLY A 67 -19.54 -4.63 -10.85
CA GLY A 67 -19.84 -5.61 -9.78
C GLY A 67 -18.71 -6.00 -8.84
N GLY A 68 -17.56 -5.32 -8.88
CA GLY A 68 -16.46 -5.54 -7.93
C GLY A 68 -16.68 -4.85 -6.59
N SER A 69 -16.23 -5.42 -5.49
CA SER A 69 -16.08 -4.70 -4.24
C SER A 69 -15.07 -3.56 -4.48
N GLY A 70 -15.36 -2.32 -4.07
CA GLY A 70 -14.49 -1.16 -4.30
C GLY A 70 -13.02 -1.32 -3.83
N TYR A 71 -12.66 -2.47 -3.26
CA TYR A 71 -11.32 -2.84 -2.79
C TYR A 71 -10.41 -3.42 -3.88
N GLU A 72 -10.95 -3.94 -5.00
CA GLU A 72 -10.13 -4.61 -6.04
C GLU A 72 -9.03 -3.72 -6.61
N LYS A 73 -9.29 -2.42 -6.77
CA LYS A 73 -8.28 -1.47 -7.24
C LYS A 73 -7.05 -1.39 -6.31
N TYR A 74 -7.26 -1.52 -5.00
CA TYR A 74 -6.17 -1.48 -4.02
C TYR A 74 -5.30 -2.74 -4.09
N GLU A 75 -5.89 -3.93 -4.35
CA GLU A 75 -5.13 -5.14 -4.60
C GLU A 75 -4.17 -4.96 -5.78
N PHE A 76 -4.67 -4.43 -6.90
CA PHE A 76 -3.82 -4.18 -8.07
C PHE A 76 -2.78 -3.09 -7.83
N ARG A 77 -3.10 -2.05 -7.06
CA ARG A 77 -2.15 -1.00 -6.69
C ARG A 77 -1.06 -1.51 -5.74
N HIS A 78 -1.41 -2.40 -4.82
CA HIS A 78 -0.45 -3.10 -3.99
C HIS A 78 0.57 -3.89 -4.83
N GLU A 79 0.08 -4.69 -5.78
CA GLU A 79 0.96 -5.41 -6.71
C GLU A 79 1.84 -4.45 -7.55
N MET A 80 1.25 -3.33 -8.03
CA MET A 80 1.99 -2.32 -8.80
C MET A 80 3.04 -1.60 -7.96
N ALA A 81 2.76 -1.31 -6.68
CA ALA A 81 3.71 -0.67 -5.78
C ALA A 81 4.97 -1.52 -5.62
N GLN A 82 4.81 -2.83 -5.38
CA GLN A 82 5.93 -3.76 -5.24
C GLN A 82 6.73 -3.93 -6.55
N ILE A 83 6.05 -3.92 -7.71
CA ILE A 83 6.73 -3.95 -9.00
C ILE A 83 7.55 -2.66 -9.20
N LEU A 84 6.96 -1.49 -8.90
CA LEU A 84 7.63 -0.20 -9.07
C LEU A 84 8.82 -0.05 -8.13
N GLU A 85 8.74 -0.52 -6.90
CA GLU A 85 9.86 -0.55 -5.95
C GLU A 85 11.03 -1.39 -6.48
N TYR A 86 10.76 -2.61 -6.97
CA TYR A 86 11.78 -3.44 -7.60
C TYR A 86 12.41 -2.76 -8.80
N LEU A 87 11.59 -2.17 -9.69
CA LEU A 87 12.08 -1.47 -10.88
C LEU A 87 12.86 -0.21 -10.54
N TRP A 88 12.51 0.51 -9.47
CA TRP A 88 13.23 1.69 -9.00
C TRP A 88 14.69 1.37 -8.63
N ALA A 89 14.94 0.22 -8.05
CA ALA A 89 16.29 -0.23 -7.70
C ALA A 89 17.15 -0.59 -8.94
N GLN A 90 16.56 -0.69 -10.14
CA GLN A 90 17.27 -1.04 -11.37
C GLN A 90 17.62 0.23 -12.17
N PRO A 91 18.91 0.52 -12.45
CA PRO A 91 19.34 1.81 -13.06
C PRO A 91 18.60 2.17 -14.36
N GLU A 92 18.36 1.20 -15.23
CA GLU A 92 17.66 1.44 -16.50
C GLU A 92 16.18 1.79 -16.34
N TYR A 93 15.49 1.23 -15.35
CA TYR A 93 14.10 1.56 -15.06
C TYR A 93 13.99 2.85 -14.26
N HIS A 94 14.91 3.08 -13.32
CA HIS A 94 15.02 4.33 -12.60
C HIS A 94 15.07 5.53 -13.56
N ALA A 95 15.95 5.48 -14.57
CA ALA A 95 16.02 6.51 -15.60
C ALA A 95 14.68 6.74 -16.31
N THR A 96 13.94 5.69 -16.65
CA THR A 96 12.62 5.83 -17.31
C THR A 96 11.53 6.37 -16.39
N MET A 97 11.62 6.11 -15.08
CA MET A 97 10.73 6.70 -14.09
C MET A 97 11.02 8.18 -13.85
N LEU A 98 12.29 8.60 -13.89
CA LEU A 98 12.67 10.01 -13.88
C LEU A 98 12.17 10.72 -15.13
N ASP A 99 12.29 10.11 -16.32
CA ASP A 99 11.73 10.66 -17.55
C ASP A 99 10.19 10.81 -17.46
N TYR A 100 9.50 9.88 -16.84
CA TYR A 100 8.06 10.00 -16.58
C TYR A 100 7.75 11.19 -15.65
N ALA A 101 8.57 11.41 -14.63
CA ALA A 101 8.40 12.51 -13.68
C ALA A 101 8.64 13.91 -14.30
N ARG A 102 9.42 14.01 -15.39
CA ARG A 102 9.62 15.26 -16.14
C ARG A 102 8.34 15.76 -16.85
N ASP A 103 7.39 14.87 -17.14
CA ASP A 103 6.03 15.26 -17.56
C ASP A 103 5.21 15.63 -16.30
N ALA A 104 5.40 16.87 -15.82
CA ALA A 104 4.83 17.31 -14.55
C ALA A 104 3.30 17.12 -14.44
N PRO A 105 2.46 17.44 -15.45
CA PRO A 105 1.02 17.20 -15.33
C PRO A 105 0.65 15.72 -15.12
N ARG A 106 1.43 14.82 -15.70
CA ARG A 106 1.25 13.38 -15.62
C ARG A 106 1.72 12.84 -14.27
N PHE A 107 2.86 13.29 -13.83
CA PHE A 107 3.43 12.90 -12.55
C PHE A 107 2.63 13.44 -11.36
N VAL A 108 2.12 14.67 -11.43
CA VAL A 108 1.20 15.25 -10.44
C VAL A 108 -0.03 14.37 -10.25
N ARG A 109 -0.61 13.82 -11.33
CA ARG A 109 -1.75 12.88 -11.20
C ARG A 109 -1.35 11.61 -10.46
N PHE A 110 -0.18 11.06 -10.75
CA PHE A 110 0.33 9.86 -10.09
C PHE A 110 0.56 10.10 -8.59
N VAL A 111 1.26 11.19 -8.23
CA VAL A 111 1.50 11.55 -6.82
C VAL A 111 0.19 11.84 -6.07
N ASN A 112 -0.75 12.53 -6.72
CA ASN A 112 -2.07 12.76 -6.13
C ASN A 112 -2.82 11.46 -5.85
N MET A 113 -2.65 10.43 -6.68
CA MET A 113 -3.23 9.11 -6.43
C MET A 113 -2.56 8.43 -5.24
N LEU A 114 -1.23 8.50 -5.13
CA LEU A 114 -0.51 7.97 -3.96
C LEU A 114 -0.97 8.64 -2.66
N ILE A 115 -1.15 9.97 -2.66
CA ILE A 115 -1.66 10.71 -1.48
C ILE A 115 -3.08 10.24 -1.13
N ASN A 116 -3.98 10.12 -2.09
CA ASN A 116 -5.34 9.65 -1.85
C ASN A 116 -5.36 8.23 -1.27
N ASP A 117 -4.60 7.34 -1.87
CA ASP A 117 -4.53 5.95 -1.47
C ASP A 117 -3.95 5.80 -0.06
N SER A 118 -2.90 6.55 0.28
CA SER A 118 -2.30 6.49 1.61
C SER A 118 -3.27 6.98 2.70
N ILE A 119 -4.02 8.06 2.44
CA ILE A 119 -5.03 8.57 3.38
C ILE A 119 -6.16 7.54 3.53
N TYR A 120 -6.69 7.03 2.43
CA TYR A 120 -7.78 6.05 2.46
C TYR A 120 -7.36 4.77 3.19
N ALA A 121 -6.19 4.22 2.85
CA ALA A 121 -5.68 3.00 3.45
C ALA A 121 -5.43 3.15 4.96
N MET A 122 -4.89 4.29 5.37
CA MET A 122 -4.71 4.62 6.78
C MET A 122 -6.06 4.71 7.51
N ASP A 123 -7.05 5.36 6.94
CA ASP A 123 -8.39 5.48 7.52
C ASP A 123 -9.06 4.12 7.71
N GLU A 124 -9.00 3.25 6.70
CA GLU A 124 -9.52 1.89 6.76
C GLU A 124 -8.81 1.08 7.85
N ALA A 125 -7.47 1.11 7.87
CA ALA A 125 -6.69 0.40 8.89
C ALA A 125 -7.06 0.87 10.30
N LEU A 126 -7.08 2.18 10.54
CA LEU A 126 -7.41 2.75 11.85
C LEU A 126 -8.86 2.46 12.27
N SER A 127 -9.79 2.45 11.32
CA SER A 127 -11.18 2.05 11.59
C SER A 127 -11.24 0.59 12.06
N LYS A 128 -10.54 -0.31 11.37
CA LYS A 128 -10.50 -1.72 11.76
C LYS A 128 -9.79 -1.96 13.09
N LEU A 129 -8.73 -1.21 13.38
CA LEU A 129 -8.06 -1.29 14.69
C LEU A 129 -8.98 -0.88 15.85
N ARG A 130 -9.86 0.10 15.66
CA ARG A 130 -10.87 0.45 16.66
C ARG A 130 -11.88 -0.68 16.86
N ASP A 131 -12.41 -1.26 15.79
CA ASP A 131 -13.33 -2.40 15.83
C ASP A 131 -12.69 -3.60 16.55
N ILE A 132 -11.39 -3.87 16.27
CA ILE A 132 -10.60 -4.90 16.94
C ILE A 132 -10.49 -4.62 18.44
N GLN A 133 -10.11 -3.39 18.81
CA GLN A 133 -9.97 -2.97 20.20
C GLN A 133 -11.29 -3.17 20.97
N ASP A 134 -12.42 -2.76 20.41
CA ASP A 134 -13.72 -2.86 21.04
C ASP A 134 -14.15 -4.33 21.21
N THR A 135 -13.90 -5.18 20.21
CA THR A 135 -14.14 -6.61 20.31
C THR A 135 -13.23 -7.25 21.37
N GLN A 136 -11.95 -6.90 21.42
CA GLN A 136 -11.00 -7.39 22.42
C GLN A 136 -11.39 -6.98 23.84
N LYS A 137 -11.92 -5.77 24.03
CA LYS A 137 -12.46 -5.30 25.31
C LYS A 137 -13.69 -6.10 25.74
N ALA A 138 -14.62 -6.34 24.78
CA ALA A 138 -15.80 -7.15 25.06
C ALA A 138 -15.46 -8.60 25.43
N MET A 139 -14.44 -9.19 24.79
CA MET A 139 -13.94 -10.52 25.10
C MET A 139 -13.21 -10.59 26.46
N ALA A 140 -12.63 -9.48 26.91
CA ALA A 140 -11.94 -9.41 28.21
C ALA A 140 -12.90 -9.44 29.41
N ASP A 141 -14.17 -9.08 29.24
CA ASP A 141 -15.23 -9.34 30.22
C ASP A 141 -15.72 -10.77 30.08
N GLU A 142 -14.97 -11.70 30.69
CA GLU A 142 -15.24 -13.14 30.59
C GLU A 142 -16.66 -13.50 31.06
N ALA A 143 -17.19 -12.83 32.07
CA ALA A 143 -18.52 -13.09 32.60
C ALA A 143 -19.63 -12.68 31.64
N ALA A 144 -19.50 -11.52 31.01
CA ALA A 144 -20.41 -11.07 29.96
C ALA A 144 -20.27 -11.89 28.69
N TRP A 145 -19.02 -12.20 28.29
CA TRP A 145 -18.72 -13.02 27.10
C TRP A 145 -19.30 -14.44 27.21
N ALA A 146 -19.19 -15.08 28.38
CA ALA A 146 -19.73 -16.43 28.61
C ALA A 146 -21.27 -16.50 28.53
N ARG A 147 -21.97 -15.38 28.80
CA ARG A 147 -23.43 -15.30 28.71
C ARG A 147 -23.96 -15.19 27.28
N LEU A 148 -23.08 -14.82 26.32
CA LEU A 148 -23.48 -14.73 24.92
C LEU A 148 -23.77 -16.11 24.32
N PRO A 149 -24.80 -16.25 23.46
CA PRO A 149 -25.04 -17.48 22.72
C PRO A 149 -23.82 -17.88 21.88
N ASN A 150 -23.56 -19.21 21.80
CA ASN A 150 -22.41 -19.73 21.04
C ASN A 150 -22.33 -19.18 19.62
N ARG A 151 -23.46 -19.09 18.91
CA ARG A 151 -23.52 -18.53 17.56
C ARG A 151 -23.02 -17.07 17.51
N GLN A 152 -23.38 -16.27 18.48
CA GLN A 152 -22.99 -14.86 18.55
C GLN A 152 -21.50 -14.71 18.87
N ARG A 153 -20.94 -15.54 19.77
CA ARG A 153 -19.51 -15.58 20.04
C ARG A 153 -18.70 -15.97 18.80
N GLN A 154 -19.14 -17.00 18.08
CA GLN A 154 -18.49 -17.43 16.84
C GLN A 154 -18.52 -16.33 15.77
N GLN A 155 -19.65 -15.65 15.62
CA GLN A 155 -19.79 -14.55 14.68
C GLN A 155 -18.84 -13.39 15.02
N GLN A 156 -18.73 -13.02 16.29
CA GLN A 156 -17.81 -11.96 16.72
C GLN A 156 -16.34 -12.34 16.55
N GLN A 157 -15.98 -13.60 16.82
CA GLN A 157 -14.63 -14.10 16.57
C GLN A 157 -14.28 -14.11 15.08
N GLN A 158 -15.22 -14.51 14.24
CA GLN A 158 -15.03 -14.47 12.78
C GLN A 158 -14.87 -13.03 12.28
N GLN A 159 -15.68 -12.10 12.79
CA GLN A 159 -15.57 -10.68 12.46
C GLN A 159 -14.23 -10.08 12.93
N LEU A 160 -13.77 -10.46 14.12
CA LEU A 160 -12.47 -10.06 14.64
C LEU A 160 -11.34 -10.50 13.68
N SER A 161 -11.34 -11.78 13.27
CA SER A 161 -10.33 -12.29 12.32
C SER A 161 -10.38 -11.57 10.96
N GLN A 162 -11.57 -11.23 10.46
CA GLN A 162 -11.72 -10.46 9.23
C GLN A 162 -11.17 -9.04 9.39
N ASN A 163 -11.49 -8.37 10.50
CA ASN A 163 -11.00 -7.03 10.79
C ASN A 163 -9.46 -7.02 10.94
N GLU A 164 -8.88 -8.04 11.61
CA GLU A 164 -7.43 -8.19 11.74
C GLU A 164 -6.74 -8.34 10.39
N ASN A 165 -7.28 -9.16 9.49
CA ASN A 165 -6.74 -9.33 8.14
C ASN A 165 -6.84 -8.04 7.33
N THR A 166 -7.97 -7.34 7.41
CA THR A 166 -8.19 -6.07 6.71
C THR A 166 -7.27 -4.97 7.23
N ALA A 167 -7.13 -4.84 8.55
CA ALA A 167 -6.22 -3.87 9.16
C ALA A 167 -4.78 -4.10 8.72
N ARG A 168 -4.31 -5.35 8.78
CA ARG A 168 -2.95 -5.72 8.34
C ARG A 168 -2.72 -5.38 6.88
N TYR A 169 -3.65 -5.73 6.02
CA TYR A 169 -3.57 -5.45 4.59
C TYR A 169 -3.44 -3.96 4.31
N PHE A 170 -4.30 -3.13 4.88
CA PHE A 170 -4.26 -1.69 4.63
C PHE A 170 -3.09 -0.99 5.30
N MET A 171 -2.61 -1.47 6.46
CA MET A 171 -1.36 -0.97 7.05
C MET A 171 -0.16 -1.25 6.17
N GLN A 172 -0.05 -2.47 5.65
CA GLN A 172 1.01 -2.84 4.71
C GLN A 172 0.96 -1.97 3.45
N PHE A 173 -0.21 -1.83 2.85
CA PHE A 173 -0.38 -1.00 1.66
C PHE A 173 -0.06 0.48 1.93
N THR A 174 -0.45 1.02 3.09
CA THR A 174 -0.06 2.38 3.51
C THR A 174 1.45 2.54 3.56
N ASN A 175 2.16 1.59 4.19
CA ASN A 175 3.62 1.62 4.28
C ASN A 175 4.28 1.58 2.90
N GLU A 176 3.80 0.75 1.98
CA GLU A 176 4.33 0.67 0.61
C GLU A 176 4.14 1.99 -0.16
N VAL A 177 2.96 2.61 -0.04
CA VAL A 177 2.69 3.90 -0.70
C VAL A 177 3.53 5.03 -0.09
N LEU A 178 3.68 5.06 1.24
CA LEU A 178 4.56 6.03 1.92
C LEU A 178 6.02 5.82 1.56
N HIS A 179 6.49 4.58 1.47
CA HIS A 179 7.83 4.26 1.00
C HIS A 179 8.04 4.75 -0.44
N MET A 180 7.05 4.55 -1.32
CA MET A 180 7.09 5.08 -2.69
C MET A 180 7.20 6.61 -2.69
N LEU A 181 6.40 7.32 -1.91
CA LEU A 181 6.49 8.77 -1.77
C LEU A 181 7.87 9.20 -1.25
N SER A 182 8.44 8.45 -0.31
CA SER A 182 9.75 8.72 0.28
C SER A 182 10.87 8.63 -0.76
N TYR A 183 11.00 7.50 -1.47
CA TYR A 183 12.10 7.36 -2.44
C TYR A 183 11.93 8.28 -3.66
N LEU A 184 10.69 8.56 -4.09
CA LEU A 184 10.43 9.53 -5.16
C LEU A 184 10.79 10.95 -4.75
N SER A 185 10.44 11.38 -3.53
CA SER A 185 10.75 12.73 -3.05
C SER A 185 12.22 12.93 -2.67
N ALA A 186 12.94 11.86 -2.38
CA ALA A 186 14.38 11.89 -2.14
C ALA A 186 15.19 12.15 -3.42
N GLU A 187 14.63 11.83 -4.60
CA GLU A 187 15.27 12.08 -5.89
C GLU A 187 15.23 13.57 -6.25
N LYS A 188 16.39 14.18 -6.43
CA LYS A 188 16.54 15.63 -6.58
C LYS A 188 15.71 16.21 -7.72
N ASP A 189 15.70 15.53 -8.88
CA ASP A 189 14.98 15.99 -10.07
C ASP A 189 13.46 15.87 -9.90
N VAL A 190 13.00 14.94 -9.07
CA VAL A 190 11.59 14.68 -8.77
C VAL A 190 11.09 15.56 -7.62
N ALA A 191 11.95 15.85 -6.63
CA ALA A 191 11.61 16.67 -5.46
C ALA A 191 11.03 18.04 -5.85
N VAL A 192 11.51 18.62 -6.96
CA VAL A 192 10.99 19.90 -7.49
C VAL A 192 9.50 19.83 -7.81
N VAL A 193 9.01 18.68 -8.29
CA VAL A 193 7.58 18.50 -8.61
C VAL A 193 6.73 18.46 -7.35
N PHE A 194 7.24 17.87 -6.25
CA PHE A 194 6.56 17.87 -4.94
C PHE A 194 6.40 19.29 -4.36
N MET A 195 7.25 20.22 -4.77
CA MET A 195 7.17 21.63 -4.34
C MET A 195 6.18 22.47 -5.17
N LEU A 196 5.59 21.91 -6.21
CA LEU A 196 4.53 22.61 -6.96
C LEU A 196 3.33 22.90 -6.03
N PRO A 197 2.65 24.06 -6.22
CA PRO A 197 1.51 24.47 -5.39
C PRO A 197 0.41 23.41 -5.32
N GLU A 198 0.20 22.64 -6.40
CA GLU A 198 -0.79 21.58 -6.51
C GLU A 198 -0.50 20.38 -5.61
N LEU A 199 0.77 20.15 -5.21
CA LEU A 199 1.18 19.01 -4.42
C LEU A 199 1.63 19.38 -3.02
N ALA A 200 2.41 20.45 -2.85
CA ALA A 200 3.05 20.81 -1.58
C ALA A 200 2.03 20.89 -0.42
N GLY A 201 0.92 21.60 -0.64
CA GLY A 201 -0.14 21.72 0.38
C GLY A 201 -0.81 20.39 0.69
N ARG A 202 -0.97 19.50 -0.28
CA ARG A 202 -1.60 18.19 -0.10
C ARG A 202 -0.69 17.22 0.65
N VAL A 203 0.61 17.20 0.31
CA VAL A 203 1.62 16.41 1.04
C VAL A 203 1.69 16.86 2.49
N ALA A 204 1.78 18.18 2.74
CA ALA A 204 1.80 18.73 4.11
C ALA A 204 0.52 18.34 4.89
N SER A 205 -0.65 18.43 4.25
CA SER A 205 -1.93 18.05 4.88
C SER A 205 -1.98 16.56 5.22
N MET A 206 -1.50 15.70 4.33
CA MET A 206 -1.40 14.25 4.54
C MET A 206 -0.47 13.93 5.71
N LEU A 207 0.74 14.53 5.74
CA LEU A 207 1.69 14.31 6.83
C LEU A 207 1.14 14.78 8.18
N ASN A 208 0.53 15.96 8.23
CA ASN A 208 -0.11 16.47 9.45
C ASN A 208 -1.27 15.57 9.91
N TYR A 209 -2.03 15.03 8.96
CA TYR A 209 -3.09 14.08 9.26
C TYR A 209 -2.51 12.81 9.90
N PHE A 210 -1.48 12.21 9.31
CA PHE A 210 -0.85 11.00 9.86
C PHE A 210 -0.22 11.24 11.23
N LEU A 211 0.51 12.32 11.40
CA LEU A 211 1.05 12.70 12.72
C LEU A 211 -0.06 12.86 13.76
N GLY A 212 -1.18 13.49 13.40
CA GLY A 212 -2.34 13.64 14.29
C GLY A 212 -2.97 12.30 14.69
N GLN A 213 -2.97 11.29 13.82
CA GLN A 213 -3.49 9.96 14.10
C GLN A 213 -2.52 9.11 14.93
N LEU A 214 -1.21 9.18 14.62
CA LEU A 214 -0.19 8.29 15.20
C LEU A 214 0.32 8.78 16.55
N VAL A 215 0.53 10.10 16.73
CA VAL A 215 1.12 10.67 17.95
C VAL A 215 0.21 11.68 18.65
N GLY A 216 -0.92 12.03 18.04
CA GLY A 216 -1.89 12.99 18.59
C GLY A 216 -2.87 12.36 19.61
N PRO A 217 -3.82 13.15 20.13
CA PRO A 217 -4.85 12.67 21.07
C PRO A 217 -5.70 11.51 20.54
N LYS A 218 -5.73 11.30 19.21
CA LYS A 218 -6.47 10.23 18.54
C LYS A 218 -5.72 8.89 18.53
N SER A 219 -4.44 8.85 18.91
CA SER A 219 -3.61 7.64 18.94
C SER A 219 -4.10 6.56 19.90
N THR A 220 -5.04 6.87 20.80
CA THR A 220 -5.64 5.88 21.73
C THR A 220 -6.33 4.72 21.02
N GLY A 221 -6.77 4.88 19.76
CA GLY A 221 -7.35 3.81 18.95
C GLY A 221 -6.33 2.76 18.47
N LEU A 222 -5.03 3.01 18.67
CA LEU A 222 -3.94 2.09 18.29
C LEU A 222 -3.62 1.06 19.38
N LYS A 223 -4.25 1.14 20.55
CA LYS A 223 -4.02 0.22 21.69
C LYS A 223 -4.77 -1.09 21.49
N VAL A 224 -4.28 -1.92 20.58
CA VAL A 224 -4.74 -3.30 20.38
C VAL A 224 -3.79 -4.29 21.06
N LYS A 225 -4.27 -5.52 21.32
CA LYS A 225 -3.38 -6.60 21.73
C LYS A 225 -2.48 -6.99 20.56
N GLU A 226 -1.20 -7.24 20.85
CA GLU A 226 -0.19 -7.66 19.85
C GLU A 226 -0.09 -6.68 18.65
N PRO A 227 0.26 -5.39 18.91
CA PRO A 227 0.33 -4.37 17.87
C PRO A 227 1.33 -4.71 16.75
N GLU A 228 2.35 -5.51 17.05
CA GLU A 228 3.33 -6.02 16.10
C GLU A 228 2.72 -6.84 14.96
N LYS A 229 1.51 -7.33 15.11
CA LYS A 229 0.78 -7.99 14.02
C LYS A 229 0.31 -7.03 12.92
N PHE A 230 0.20 -5.76 13.25
CA PHE A 230 -0.36 -4.73 12.38
C PHE A 230 0.69 -3.72 11.94
N PHE A 231 1.70 -3.47 12.76
CA PHE A 231 2.76 -2.51 12.49
C PHE A 231 4.03 -3.27 12.15
N HIS A 232 4.61 -2.99 10.98
CA HIS A 232 5.94 -3.49 10.66
C HIS A 232 6.93 -2.73 11.53
N VAL A 233 7.48 -3.40 12.53
CA VAL A 233 8.60 -2.88 13.33
C VAL A 233 9.88 -3.28 12.57
N PRO A 234 10.69 -2.34 12.06
CA PRO A 234 11.98 -2.69 11.47
C PRO A 234 12.83 -3.49 12.44
N GLU A 235 13.49 -4.55 11.98
CA GLU A 235 14.42 -5.32 12.80
C GLU A 235 15.49 -4.37 13.36
N GLY A 236 15.53 -4.23 14.69
CA GLY A 236 16.46 -3.36 15.40
C GLY A 236 15.82 -2.23 16.24
N MET A 237 14.51 -1.98 16.11
CA MET A 237 13.80 -1.14 17.05
C MET A 237 13.17 -2.00 18.15
N ASN A 238 13.59 -1.79 19.39
CA ASN A 238 12.95 -2.42 20.54
C ASN A 238 11.55 -1.80 20.76
N ALA A 239 10.56 -2.64 21.10
CA ALA A 239 9.19 -2.23 21.44
C ALA A 239 9.11 -1.24 22.63
N ALA A 240 10.23 -0.86 23.24
CA ALA A 240 10.36 0.15 24.29
C ALA A 240 10.59 1.58 23.77
N ASP A 241 10.73 1.77 22.46
CA ASP A 241 10.99 3.07 21.82
C ASP A 241 9.72 3.74 21.28
N TYR A 242 8.52 3.23 21.64
CA TYR A 242 7.20 3.78 21.31
C TYR A 242 6.46 4.34 22.52
#